data_972f4285c2987b0f7e95a0736faf37b1
#
_entry.id   972f4285c2987b0f7e95a0736faf37b1
#
_cell.length_a   1.000
_cell.length_b   1.000
_cell.length_c   1.000
_cell.angle_alpha   90.00
_cell.angle_beta   90.00
_cell.angle_gamma   90.00
#
_symmetry.space_group_name_H-M   'P 1'
#
loop_
_entity.id
_entity.type
_entity.pdbx_description
1 polymer ?
#
loop_
_entity_poly.entity_id
_entity_poly.type
_entity_poly.pdbx_seq_one_letter_code
_entity_poly.pdbx_strand_id
1 'polypeptide(L)'
;VDATDEEVAEIRSREISVEGAAVNDLALETIAYQTATTEERFLQWITPENKIAGFCRLSLPTALPRDTANESSPPPIKSEQSEARGSSLASPSAPQEAMIREVHVYGKVAALHRTGEGTQHLGLGRALVEEACAQATAAGYTAINVISAVGTRVYYRNLGFKDAGLYQKRPLP
;
A
#
# COMPACT_ATOMS: atom_id res chain seq x y z
N VAL A 1 -26.33 -28.12 -11.34
CA VAL A 1 -25.21 -27.73 -12.22
C VAL A 1 -24.01 -27.68 -11.30
N ASP A 2 -23.22 -28.77 -11.31
CA ASP A 2 -21.97 -28.84 -10.57
C ASP A 2 -21.05 -27.73 -11.08
N ALA A 3 -20.69 -26.82 -10.19
CA ALA A 3 -19.56 -25.94 -10.40
C ALA A 3 -18.34 -26.87 -10.46
N THR A 4 -17.84 -27.12 -11.66
CA THR A 4 -16.51 -27.69 -11.84
C THR A 4 -15.54 -26.87 -11.03
N ASP A 5 -14.59 -27.51 -10.34
CA ASP A 5 -13.49 -26.95 -9.57
C ASP A 5 -12.63 -25.98 -10.41
N GLU A 6 -13.20 -24.89 -10.87
CA GLU A 6 -12.45 -23.68 -11.15
C GLU A 6 -11.93 -23.21 -9.81
N GLU A 7 -10.63 -23.32 -9.63
CA GLU A 7 -9.91 -22.87 -8.46
C GLU A 7 -10.43 -21.51 -8.00
N VAL A 8 -11.21 -21.53 -6.90
CA VAL A 8 -11.70 -20.28 -6.31
C VAL A 8 -10.48 -19.54 -5.80
N ALA A 9 -10.00 -18.58 -6.59
CA ALA A 9 -8.82 -17.78 -6.31
C ALA A 9 -9.04 -16.75 -5.18
N GLU A 10 -10.07 -16.97 -4.35
CA GLU A 10 -10.35 -16.12 -3.22
C GLU A 10 -9.23 -16.21 -2.17
N ILE A 11 -8.77 -15.06 -1.67
CA ILE A 11 -7.69 -14.96 -0.68
C ILE A 11 -7.92 -15.91 0.49
N ARG A 12 -9.15 -15.97 1.04
CA ARG A 12 -9.49 -16.79 2.20
C ARG A 12 -9.37 -18.29 1.96
N SER A 13 -9.65 -18.76 0.74
CA SER A 13 -9.50 -20.17 0.38
C SER A 13 -8.03 -20.58 0.25
N ARG A 14 -7.15 -19.61 0.11
CA ARG A 14 -5.71 -19.77 -0.04
C ARG A 14 -4.94 -19.54 1.27
N GLU A 15 -5.61 -19.22 2.37
CA GLU A 15 -4.95 -19.04 3.67
C GLU A 15 -4.23 -20.30 4.10
N ILE A 16 -3.01 -20.12 4.62
CA ILE A 16 -2.24 -21.22 5.19
C ILE A 16 -2.90 -21.70 6.49
N SER A 17 -3.05 -23.00 6.66
CA SER A 17 -3.54 -23.55 7.94
C SER A 17 -2.52 -23.34 9.06
N VAL A 18 -3.00 -23.33 10.30
CA VAL A 18 -2.23 -22.98 11.51
C VAL A 18 -0.98 -23.86 11.75
N GLU A 19 -0.86 -25.00 11.08
CA GLU A 19 0.25 -25.95 11.23
C GLU A 19 1.50 -25.63 10.38
N GLY A 20 1.44 -24.58 9.57
CA GLY A 20 2.58 -23.85 9.07
C GLY A 20 3.41 -24.52 7.96
N ALA A 21 3.57 -23.82 6.82
CA ALA A 21 4.71 -24.06 5.93
C ALA A 21 6.00 -23.54 6.59
N ALA A 22 7.12 -24.18 6.32
CA ALA A 22 8.41 -23.66 6.74
C ALA A 22 8.67 -22.33 6.02
N VAL A 23 9.16 -21.31 6.74
CA VAL A 23 9.45 -19.97 6.18
C VAL A 23 10.40 -20.03 4.99
N ASN A 24 11.23 -21.07 4.91
CA ASN A 24 12.24 -21.27 3.84
C ASN A 24 11.61 -21.62 2.47
N ASP A 25 10.34 -22.02 2.45
CA ASP A 25 9.64 -22.43 1.21
C ASP A 25 8.69 -21.33 0.70
N LEU A 26 8.72 -20.13 1.31
CA LEU A 26 7.88 -19.02 0.92
C LEU A 26 8.56 -18.17 -0.18
N ALA A 27 7.81 -17.87 -1.23
CA ALA A 27 8.17 -16.90 -2.25
C ALA A 27 7.37 -15.60 -2.07
N LEU A 28 8.03 -14.45 -2.30
CA LEU A 28 7.33 -13.17 -2.38
C LEU A 28 6.89 -12.92 -3.81
N GLU A 29 5.62 -12.71 -4.01
CA GLU A 29 5.01 -12.42 -5.30
C GLU A 29 4.25 -11.10 -5.25
N THR A 30 4.21 -10.37 -6.37
CA THR A 30 3.45 -9.12 -6.49
C THR A 30 2.52 -9.22 -7.68
N ILE A 31 1.23 -8.99 -7.45
CA ILE A 31 0.20 -8.85 -8.48
C ILE A 31 -0.18 -7.38 -8.55
N ALA A 32 -0.02 -6.76 -9.73
CA ALA A 32 -0.36 -5.36 -9.96
C ALA A 32 -1.59 -5.24 -10.86
N TYR A 33 -2.47 -4.28 -10.53
CA TYR A 33 -3.62 -3.94 -11.35
C TYR A 33 -3.96 -2.44 -11.24
N GLN A 34 -4.62 -1.92 -12.27
CA GLN A 34 -5.00 -0.51 -12.34
C GLN A 34 -6.46 -0.32 -11.94
N THR A 35 -6.72 0.77 -11.23
CA THR A 35 -8.06 1.32 -11.01
C THR A 35 -8.19 2.66 -11.73
N ALA A 36 -9.31 3.34 -11.61
CA ALA A 36 -9.49 4.66 -12.20
C ALA A 36 -8.51 5.72 -11.65
N THR A 37 -8.04 5.56 -10.42
CA THR A 37 -7.26 6.59 -9.69
C THR A 37 -5.99 6.07 -9.05
N THR A 38 -5.75 4.77 -9.07
CA THR A 38 -4.61 4.15 -8.39
C THR A 38 -4.06 2.97 -9.19
N GLU A 39 -2.77 2.74 -9.07
CA GLU A 39 -2.18 1.43 -9.30
C GLU A 39 -2.19 0.69 -7.96
N GLU A 40 -2.78 -0.48 -7.92
CA GLU A 40 -2.82 -1.33 -6.73
C GLU A 40 -1.83 -2.48 -6.90
N ARG A 41 -1.08 -2.77 -5.85
CA ARG A 41 -0.14 -3.90 -5.79
C ARG A 41 -0.49 -4.78 -4.61
N PHE A 42 -0.73 -6.05 -4.91
CA PHE A 42 -0.97 -7.08 -3.93
C PHE A 42 0.31 -7.91 -3.76
N LEU A 43 1.03 -7.65 -2.68
CA LEU A 43 2.26 -8.36 -2.32
C LEU A 43 1.87 -9.54 -1.44
N GLN A 44 2.31 -10.74 -1.77
CA GLN A 44 1.93 -11.95 -1.03
C GLN A 44 3.12 -12.89 -0.82
N TRP A 45 3.22 -13.45 0.37
CA TRP A 45 4.06 -14.61 0.65
C TRP A 45 3.28 -15.87 0.35
N ILE A 46 3.75 -16.68 -0.58
CA ILE A 46 3.06 -17.90 -1.03
C ILE A 46 3.94 -19.14 -0.86
N THR A 47 3.29 -20.26 -0.59
CA THR A 47 3.91 -21.59 -0.65
C THR A 47 3.95 -22.11 -2.09
N PRO A 48 4.71 -23.21 -2.37
CA PRO A 48 4.67 -23.89 -3.67
C PRO A 48 3.28 -24.33 -4.11
N GLU A 49 2.38 -24.61 -3.15
CA GLU A 49 0.97 -25.00 -3.39
C GLU A 49 0.05 -23.78 -3.52
N ASN A 50 0.61 -22.59 -3.72
CA ASN A 50 -0.13 -21.34 -3.88
C ASN A 50 -0.99 -20.95 -2.64
N LYS A 51 -0.59 -21.37 -1.42
CA LYS A 51 -1.21 -20.92 -0.18
C LYS A 51 -0.55 -19.63 0.30
N ILE A 52 -1.36 -18.72 0.88
CA ILE A 52 -0.92 -17.40 1.32
C ILE A 52 -0.56 -17.45 2.81
N ALA A 53 0.70 -17.14 3.12
CA ALA A 53 1.18 -16.99 4.50
C ALA A 53 1.02 -15.57 5.04
N GLY A 54 0.93 -14.58 4.16
CA GLY A 54 0.67 -13.20 4.50
C GLY A 54 0.64 -12.32 3.25
N PHE A 55 0.02 -11.16 3.35
CA PHE A 55 -0.05 -10.21 2.24
C PHE A 55 -0.02 -8.75 2.70
N CYS A 56 0.28 -7.87 1.75
CA CYS A 56 0.18 -6.42 1.87
C CYS A 56 -0.53 -5.86 0.64
N ARG A 57 -1.46 -4.95 0.86
CA ARG A 57 -2.10 -4.17 -0.21
C ARG A 57 -1.47 -2.77 -0.24
N LEU A 58 -0.74 -2.49 -1.30
CA LEU A 58 -0.13 -1.20 -1.58
C LEU A 58 -0.94 -0.46 -2.65
N SER A 59 -1.35 0.76 -2.34
CA SER A 59 -2.05 1.66 -3.26
C SER A 59 -1.13 2.81 -3.65
N LEU A 60 -0.97 3.03 -4.94
CA LEU A 60 -0.15 4.05 -5.57
C LEU A 60 -1.07 4.99 -6.35
N PRO A 61 -1.48 6.16 -5.78
CA PRO A 61 -2.37 7.10 -6.44
C PRO A 61 -1.76 7.62 -7.74
N THR A 62 -2.44 7.41 -8.86
CA THR A 62 -2.06 7.99 -10.14
C THR A 62 -2.62 9.41 -10.25
N ALA A 63 -1.87 10.32 -10.90
CA ALA A 63 -2.42 11.64 -11.19
C ALA A 63 -3.69 11.46 -12.03
N LEU A 64 -4.81 11.98 -11.56
CA LEU A 64 -6.00 12.06 -12.40
C LEU A 64 -5.63 12.82 -13.69
N PRO A 65 -6.05 12.34 -14.87
CA PRO A 65 -6.00 13.17 -16.07
C PRO A 65 -6.67 14.50 -15.72
N ARG A 66 -5.98 15.61 -15.88
CA ARG A 66 -6.64 16.91 -15.78
C ARG A 66 -7.70 16.89 -16.87
N ASP A 67 -8.96 17.06 -16.48
CA ASP A 67 -10.04 17.31 -17.43
C ASP A 67 -9.67 18.58 -18.20
N THR A 68 -9.11 18.42 -19.39
CA THR A 68 -8.91 19.51 -20.35
C THR A 68 -10.23 19.92 -21.03
N ALA A 69 -11.34 19.47 -20.47
CA ALA A 69 -12.68 19.76 -20.99
C ALA A 69 -13.43 20.71 -20.06
N ASN A 70 -12.93 21.93 -19.89
CA ASN A 70 -13.79 23.10 -19.67
C ASN A 70 -13.07 24.44 -19.92
N GLU A 71 -12.51 24.62 -21.10
CA GLU A 71 -12.21 25.94 -21.64
C GLU A 71 -13.41 26.47 -22.47
N SER A 72 -14.57 26.52 -21.88
CA SER A 72 -15.67 27.34 -22.40
C SER A 72 -16.20 28.26 -21.30
N SER A 73 -15.29 29.06 -20.75
CA SER A 73 -15.68 30.25 -20.03
C SER A 73 -15.90 31.39 -21.04
N PRO A 74 -16.99 32.15 -20.96
CA PRO A 74 -17.20 33.32 -21.82
C PRO A 74 -16.11 34.37 -21.56
N PRO A 75 -15.75 35.20 -22.58
CA PRO A 75 -14.67 36.15 -22.44
C PRO A 75 -14.95 37.16 -21.31
N PRO A 76 -13.95 37.56 -20.53
CA PRO A 76 -14.14 38.55 -19.47
C PRO A 76 -14.41 39.92 -20.06
N ILE A 77 -15.41 40.58 -19.51
CA ILE A 77 -15.72 41.98 -19.77
C ILE A 77 -14.48 42.82 -19.36
N LYS A 78 -13.96 43.59 -20.30
CA LYS A 78 -12.81 44.48 -20.10
C LYS A 78 -13.17 45.53 -19.03
N SER A 79 -12.49 45.51 -17.90
CA SER A 79 -12.25 46.65 -17.04
C SER A 79 -10.75 46.82 -16.88
N GLU A 80 -10.26 48.01 -17.21
CA GLU A 80 -8.86 48.39 -17.30
C GLU A 80 -8.19 48.43 -15.90
N GLN A 81 -6.87 48.19 -15.93
CA GLN A 81 -5.84 48.59 -14.97
C GLN A 81 -5.65 47.66 -13.75
N SER A 82 -4.66 46.77 -13.82
CA SER A 82 -3.43 46.95 -13.04
C SER A 82 -2.37 45.92 -13.43
N GLU A 83 -1.21 46.46 -13.80
CA GLU A 83 0.01 45.68 -14.09
C GLU A 83 0.53 45.05 -12.79
N ALA A 84 0.64 43.71 -12.74
CA ALA A 84 1.60 43.03 -11.86
C ALA A 84 1.95 41.66 -12.46
N ARG A 85 3.12 41.62 -13.04
CA ARG A 85 4.07 40.51 -13.20
C ARG A 85 3.50 39.10 -13.10
N GLY A 86 3.45 38.47 -14.26
CA GLY A 86 3.31 37.04 -14.41
C GLY A 86 4.40 36.26 -13.66
N SER A 87 3.97 35.44 -12.75
CA SER A 87 4.64 34.23 -12.37
C SER A 87 3.59 33.14 -12.53
N SER A 88 3.66 32.40 -13.61
CA SER A 88 2.94 31.14 -13.78
C SER A 88 3.52 30.17 -12.75
N LEU A 89 3.04 30.29 -11.52
CA LEU A 89 3.24 29.27 -10.51
C LEU A 89 2.33 28.10 -10.93
N ALA A 90 2.91 27.15 -11.65
CA ALA A 90 2.38 25.81 -11.68
C ALA A 90 2.14 25.44 -10.20
N SER A 91 0.87 25.31 -9.82
CA SER A 91 0.53 24.81 -8.49
C SER A 91 1.29 23.50 -8.31
N PRO A 92 2.13 23.37 -7.27
CA PRO A 92 2.79 22.11 -7.02
C PRO A 92 1.69 21.07 -6.87
N SER A 93 1.70 20.06 -7.77
CA SER A 93 0.85 18.88 -7.58
C SER A 93 1.11 18.41 -6.16
N ALA A 94 0.06 18.29 -5.34
CA ALA A 94 0.22 17.76 -4.00
C ALA A 94 1.08 16.50 -4.07
N PRO A 95 2.10 16.35 -3.21
CA PRO A 95 2.98 15.20 -3.27
C PRO A 95 2.11 13.95 -3.16
N GLN A 96 2.15 13.14 -4.20
CA GLN A 96 1.41 11.89 -4.21
C GLN A 96 2.08 10.98 -3.18
N GLU A 97 1.33 10.58 -2.18
CA GLU A 97 1.80 9.71 -1.13
C GLU A 97 1.23 8.31 -1.36
N ALA A 98 2.08 7.31 -1.31
CA ALA A 98 1.66 5.92 -1.35
C ALA A 98 0.90 5.54 -0.08
N MET A 99 0.11 4.47 -0.12
CA MET A 99 -0.64 4.00 1.03
C MET A 99 -0.60 2.48 1.16
N ILE A 100 -0.19 2.00 2.31
CA ILE A 100 -0.46 0.64 2.75
C ILE A 100 -1.90 0.57 3.25
N ARG A 101 -2.74 -0.16 2.53
CA ARG A 101 -4.16 -0.32 2.82
C ARG A 101 -4.42 -1.43 3.84
N GLU A 102 -3.61 -2.47 3.78
CA GLU A 102 -3.76 -3.65 4.60
C GLU A 102 -2.44 -4.42 4.68
N VAL A 103 -2.12 -4.96 5.86
CA VAL A 103 -1.07 -5.96 6.05
C VAL A 103 -1.66 -7.06 6.90
N HIS A 104 -1.59 -8.29 6.43
CA HIS A 104 -2.08 -9.45 7.13
C HIS A 104 -1.05 -10.58 7.07
N VAL A 105 -0.82 -11.25 8.20
CA VAL A 105 0.03 -12.44 8.27
C VAL A 105 -0.78 -13.53 8.96
N TYR A 106 -0.93 -14.66 8.29
CA TYR A 106 -1.66 -15.80 8.79
C TYR A 106 -0.79 -16.69 9.68
N GLY A 107 -1.40 -17.40 10.59
CA GLY A 107 -0.73 -18.31 11.50
C GLY A 107 -0.97 -18.00 12.99
N LYS A 108 -0.36 -18.77 13.89
CA LYS A 108 -0.45 -18.50 15.33
C LYS A 108 0.11 -17.12 15.61
N VAL A 109 -0.75 -16.22 16.08
CA VAL A 109 -0.32 -14.91 16.59
C VAL A 109 0.72 -15.18 17.67
N ALA A 110 1.99 -14.92 17.37
CA ALA A 110 2.99 -14.85 18.41
C ALA A 110 2.54 -13.74 19.36
N ALA A 111 2.25 -14.09 20.61
CA ALA A 111 1.86 -13.12 21.62
C ALA A 111 2.91 -12.01 21.63
N LEU A 112 2.48 -10.75 21.53
CA LEU A 112 3.28 -9.54 21.35
C LEU A 112 4.44 -9.34 22.36
N HIS A 113 4.61 -10.26 23.33
CA HIS A 113 5.56 -10.16 24.44
C HIS A 113 6.26 -11.48 24.83
N ARG A 114 6.24 -12.54 24.00
CA ARG A 114 6.99 -13.76 24.30
C ARG A 114 8.20 -13.89 23.37
N THR A 115 9.39 -13.73 23.94
CA THR A 115 10.65 -14.27 23.42
C THR A 115 10.60 -15.80 23.53
N GLY A 116 10.21 -16.48 22.48
CA GLY A 116 10.12 -17.93 22.41
C GLY A 116 9.93 -18.35 20.95
N GLU A 117 10.17 -19.57 20.63
CA GLU A 117 10.29 -20.20 19.30
C GLU A 117 9.21 -19.86 18.22
N GLY A 118 8.32 -18.90 18.47
CA GLY A 118 7.31 -18.36 17.55
C GLY A 118 7.70 -17.07 16.82
N THR A 119 8.95 -16.63 16.88
CA THR A 119 9.43 -15.35 16.29
C THR A 119 9.52 -15.37 14.76
N GLN A 120 9.29 -16.49 14.10
CA GLN A 120 9.36 -16.61 12.66
C GLN A 120 8.33 -15.74 11.92
N HIS A 121 7.17 -15.49 12.51
CA HIS A 121 6.12 -14.66 11.88
C HIS A 121 6.37 -13.15 11.97
N LEU A 122 7.19 -12.67 12.90
CA LEU A 122 7.55 -11.26 13.02
C LEU A 122 8.36 -10.74 11.82
N GLY A 123 9.02 -11.63 11.08
CA GLY A 123 9.78 -11.29 9.87
C GLY A 123 8.89 -11.02 8.65
N LEU A 124 7.84 -11.80 8.42
CA LEU A 124 7.03 -11.72 7.20
C LEU A 124 6.30 -10.39 7.06
N GLY A 125 5.63 -9.94 8.11
CA GLY A 125 4.93 -8.65 8.09
C GLY A 125 5.88 -7.48 7.90
N ARG A 126 7.06 -7.51 8.53
CA ARG A 126 8.11 -6.51 8.33
C ARG A 126 8.61 -6.53 6.89
N ALA A 127 8.90 -7.70 6.35
CA ALA A 127 9.38 -7.82 4.97
C ALA A 127 8.34 -7.31 3.96
N LEU A 128 7.04 -7.57 4.17
CA LEU A 128 5.97 -7.01 3.34
C LEU A 128 5.92 -5.48 3.39
N VAL A 129 6.07 -4.87 4.57
CA VAL A 129 6.08 -3.40 4.73
C VAL A 129 7.32 -2.78 4.07
N GLU A 130 8.50 -3.38 4.25
CA GLU A 130 9.74 -2.88 3.63
C GLU A 130 9.68 -3.02 2.09
N GLU A 131 9.14 -4.14 1.58
CA GLU A 131 8.94 -4.30 0.14
C GLU A 131 7.95 -3.29 -0.42
N ALA A 132 6.83 -3.02 0.28
CA ALA A 132 5.89 -1.97 -0.11
C ALA A 132 6.56 -0.60 -0.16
N CYS A 133 7.42 -0.28 0.80
CA CYS A 133 8.22 0.95 0.79
C CYS A 133 9.19 1.00 -0.39
N ALA A 134 9.89 -0.10 -0.68
CA ALA A 134 10.81 -0.19 -1.82
C ALA A 134 10.09 0.00 -3.16
N GLN A 135 8.94 -0.65 -3.33
CA GLN A 135 8.13 -0.50 -4.53
C GLN A 135 7.53 0.90 -4.69
N ALA A 136 7.11 1.54 -3.60
CA ALA A 136 6.64 2.93 -3.62
C ALA A 136 7.79 3.90 -3.99
N THR A 137 8.98 3.70 -3.41
CA THR A 137 10.17 4.49 -3.78
C THR A 137 10.52 4.32 -5.25
N ALA A 138 10.55 3.08 -5.75
CA ALA A 138 10.84 2.80 -7.16
C ALA A 138 9.81 3.41 -8.12
N ALA A 139 8.57 3.61 -7.65
CA ALA A 139 7.50 4.29 -8.38
C ALA A 139 7.55 5.83 -8.24
N GLY A 140 8.53 6.39 -7.51
CA GLY A 140 8.76 7.83 -7.39
C GLY A 140 7.99 8.52 -6.25
N TYR A 141 7.42 7.77 -5.32
CA TYR A 141 6.75 8.33 -4.15
C TYR A 141 7.77 8.73 -3.08
N THR A 142 7.55 9.86 -2.43
CA THR A 142 8.46 10.40 -1.39
C THR A 142 7.99 10.10 0.02
N ALA A 143 6.79 9.56 0.17
CA ALA A 143 6.24 9.14 1.46
C ALA A 143 5.21 8.03 1.28
N ILE A 144 5.05 7.24 2.33
CA ILE A 144 4.05 6.18 2.42
C ILE A 144 3.27 6.30 3.72
N ASN A 145 1.96 6.15 3.62
CA ASN A 145 1.04 6.19 4.75
C ASN A 145 0.55 4.79 5.09
N VAL A 146 0.09 4.61 6.33
CA VAL A 146 -0.64 3.43 6.79
C VAL A 146 -1.74 3.82 7.74
N ILE A 147 -2.92 3.21 7.59
CA ILE A 147 -3.96 3.23 8.62
C ILE A 147 -3.69 2.07 9.57
N SER A 148 -3.40 2.37 10.83
CA SER A 148 -3.09 1.35 11.82
C SER A 148 -4.10 1.38 12.97
N ALA A 149 -4.54 0.20 13.42
CA ALA A 149 -5.28 0.08 14.66
C ALA A 149 -4.42 0.53 15.85
N VAL A 150 -5.04 1.00 16.92
CA VAL A 150 -4.34 1.50 18.10
C VAL A 150 -3.29 0.51 18.62
N GLY A 151 -3.62 -0.78 18.65
CA GLY A 151 -2.72 -1.84 19.11
C GLY A 151 -1.51 -2.11 18.22
N THR A 152 -1.54 -1.69 16.95
CA THR A 152 -0.45 -1.91 15.99
C THR A 152 0.43 -0.66 15.78
N ARG A 153 0.11 0.47 16.39
CA ARG A 153 0.87 1.73 16.20
C ARG A 153 2.33 1.60 16.61
N VAL A 154 2.63 0.89 17.70
CA VAL A 154 4.00 0.66 18.16
C VAL A 154 4.79 -0.15 17.13
N TYR A 155 4.16 -1.15 16.51
CA TYR A 155 4.77 -1.95 15.45
C TYR A 155 5.22 -1.06 14.27
N TYR A 156 4.35 -0.18 13.76
CA TYR A 156 4.71 0.71 12.66
C TYR A 156 5.75 1.78 13.05
N ARG A 157 5.72 2.28 14.31
CA ARG A 157 6.79 3.18 14.79
C ARG A 157 8.16 2.50 14.75
N ASN A 158 8.25 1.21 15.12
CA ASN A 158 9.47 0.42 15.04
C ASN A 158 9.95 0.17 13.58
N LEU A 159 9.06 0.38 12.60
CA LEU A 159 9.36 0.36 11.17
C LEU A 159 9.62 1.77 10.60
N GLY A 160 9.80 2.79 11.44
CA GLY A 160 10.14 4.14 11.02
C GLY A 160 8.96 5.03 10.66
N PHE A 161 7.73 4.58 10.88
CA PHE A 161 6.56 5.42 10.72
C PHE A 161 6.38 6.36 11.92
N LYS A 162 5.88 7.57 11.67
CA LYS A 162 5.53 8.57 12.68
C LYS A 162 4.05 8.89 12.62
N ASP A 163 3.45 9.21 13.75
CA ASP A 163 2.05 9.61 13.81
C ASP A 163 1.81 10.88 13.00
N ALA A 164 0.79 10.87 12.14
CA ALA A 164 0.40 11.95 11.24
C ALA A 164 -1.13 12.05 11.18
N GLY A 165 -1.75 12.51 12.25
CA GLY A 165 -3.20 12.60 12.41
C GLY A 165 -3.86 11.21 12.47
N LEU A 166 -4.71 10.91 11.51
CA LEU A 166 -5.40 9.62 11.41
C LEU A 166 -4.48 8.48 10.91
N TYR A 167 -3.36 8.84 10.27
CA TYR A 167 -2.41 7.92 9.68
C TYR A 167 -1.12 7.85 10.47
N GLN A 168 -0.29 6.88 10.14
CA GLN A 168 1.13 6.93 10.40
C GLN A 168 1.85 7.03 9.05
N LYS A 169 2.90 7.84 8.99
CA LYS A 169 3.61 8.21 7.77
C LYS A 169 5.10 7.93 7.91
N ARG A 170 5.69 7.38 6.85
CA ARG A 170 7.13 7.17 6.72
C ARG A 170 7.64 7.91 5.48
N PRO A 171 8.66 8.81 5.60
CA PRO A 171 9.37 9.34 4.45
C PRO A 171 10.07 8.21 3.71
N LEU A 172 10.08 8.29 2.39
CA LEU A 172 10.81 7.39 1.51
C LEU A 172 12.06 8.12 0.97
N PRO A 173 13.18 7.41 0.74
CA PRO A 173 14.41 8.00 0.22
C PRO A 173 14.28 8.52 -1.21
#